data_67b276b1502527264fed6adce45d1642
#
_entry.id   67b276b1502527264fed6adce45d1642
#
_cell.length_a   1.000
_cell.length_b   1.000
_cell.length_c   1.000
_cell.angle_alpha   90.00
_cell.angle_beta   90.00
_cell.angle_gamma   90.00
#
_symmetry.space_group_name_H-M   'P 1'
#
loop_
_entity.id
_entity.type
_entity.pdbx_description
1 polymer ?
#
loop_
_entity_poly.entity_id
_entity_poly.type
_entity_poly.pdbx_seq_one_letter_code
_entity_poly.pdbx_strand_id
1 'polypeptide(L)'
;MSINQLCFAKSENKTAAETDPEKLFVCANTLNRAAALVTLAMSIVFLFSGMGKLLSVPFFHAPFSVMNLPTGFGYFIGVIEVLGAIGIGWRESRVLSATALLSVMMGAIYYHFNFEATLNALPALLLSALLFLIIKLDETVDRLVRFQRQLVDIKAVF
;
A
#
# COMPACT_ATOMS: atom_id res chain seq x y z
N MET A 1 -7.18 -11.60 -10.68
CA MET A 1 -7.41 -10.96 -11.99
C MET A 1 -6.52 -9.74 -12.04
N SER A 2 -5.52 -9.71 -12.93
CA SER A 2 -4.50 -8.64 -12.94
C SER A 2 -5.11 -7.35 -13.48
N ILE A 3 -4.74 -6.19 -12.89
CA ILE A 3 -5.18 -4.83 -13.33
C ILE A 3 -4.84 -4.60 -14.80
N ASN A 4 -3.77 -5.22 -15.31
CA ASN A 4 -3.47 -5.28 -16.74
C ASN A 4 -4.60 -5.92 -17.56
N GLN A 5 -5.32 -6.89 -17.04
CA GLN A 5 -6.45 -7.51 -17.75
C GLN A 5 -7.67 -6.58 -17.82
N LEU A 6 -7.87 -5.70 -16.83
CA LEU A 6 -8.98 -4.74 -16.87
C LEU A 6 -8.79 -3.63 -17.91
N CYS A 7 -7.57 -3.16 -18.10
CA CYS A 7 -7.26 -2.20 -19.17
C CYS A 7 -7.16 -2.87 -20.55
N PHE A 8 -6.71 -4.14 -20.63
CA PHE A 8 -6.60 -4.91 -21.88
C PHE A 8 -7.85 -5.71 -22.24
N ALA A 9 -8.65 -6.20 -21.29
CA ALA A 9 -9.85 -7.02 -21.57
C ALA A 9 -10.96 -6.24 -22.30
N LYS A 10 -10.93 -4.91 -22.27
CA LYS A 10 -11.84 -4.07 -23.09
C LYS A 10 -11.33 -3.85 -24.51
N SER A 11 -10.11 -4.32 -24.81
CA SER A 11 -9.44 -4.20 -26.13
C SER A 11 -9.47 -5.48 -26.97
N GLU A 12 -10.07 -6.58 -26.45
CA GLU A 12 -9.98 -7.91 -27.09
C GLU A 12 -10.77 -8.05 -28.39
N ASN A 13 -11.35 -6.96 -28.92
CA ASN A 13 -12.06 -6.97 -30.21
C ASN A 13 -11.58 -5.92 -31.21
N LYS A 14 -10.34 -5.40 -31.07
CA LYS A 14 -9.72 -4.57 -32.12
C LYS A 14 -8.23 -4.86 -32.18
N THR A 15 -7.77 -5.15 -33.40
CA THR A 15 -6.37 -5.34 -33.80
C THR A 15 -5.39 -4.48 -33.00
N ALA A 16 -4.30 -5.11 -32.53
CA ALA A 16 -3.25 -4.55 -31.66
C ALA A 16 -2.54 -3.26 -32.13
N ALA A 17 -2.98 -2.66 -33.22
CA ALA A 17 -2.44 -1.45 -33.85
C ALA A 17 -3.15 -0.14 -33.43
N GLU A 18 -4.25 -0.19 -32.69
CA GLU A 18 -5.07 1.00 -32.40
C GLU A 18 -5.37 1.14 -30.89
N THR A 19 -4.33 1.02 -30.06
CA THR A 19 -4.44 1.43 -28.66
C THR A 19 -4.36 2.95 -28.63
N ASP A 20 -5.52 3.59 -28.65
CA ASP A 20 -5.70 5.04 -28.60
C ASP A 20 -4.89 5.62 -27.41
N PRO A 21 -3.83 6.40 -27.66
CA PRO A 21 -2.95 6.92 -26.61
C PRO A 21 -3.71 7.76 -25.59
N GLU A 22 -4.84 8.35 -25.98
CA GLU A 22 -5.71 9.13 -25.10
C GLU A 22 -6.40 8.23 -24.05
N LYS A 23 -6.86 7.05 -24.44
CA LYS A 23 -7.49 6.10 -23.49
C LYS A 23 -6.49 5.52 -22.49
N LEU A 24 -5.26 5.26 -22.92
CA LEU A 24 -4.16 4.84 -22.06
C LEU A 24 -3.83 5.93 -21.02
N PHE A 25 -3.79 7.19 -21.46
CA PHE A 25 -3.52 8.33 -20.59
C PHE A 25 -4.63 8.53 -19.56
N VAL A 26 -5.89 8.45 -19.96
CA VAL A 26 -7.05 8.55 -19.06
C VAL A 26 -7.05 7.41 -18.03
N CYS A 27 -6.79 6.19 -18.47
CA CYS A 27 -6.71 5.02 -17.58
C CYS A 27 -5.57 5.18 -16.55
N ALA A 28 -4.38 5.60 -16.98
CA ALA A 28 -3.24 5.82 -16.09
C ALA A 28 -3.52 6.94 -15.08
N ASN A 29 -4.16 8.03 -15.49
CA ASN A 29 -4.50 9.14 -14.60
C ASN A 29 -5.55 8.74 -13.55
N THR A 30 -6.56 7.95 -13.95
CA THR A 30 -7.58 7.44 -13.02
C THR A 30 -6.97 6.48 -11.99
N LEU A 31 -6.09 5.57 -12.42
CA LEU A 31 -5.36 4.66 -11.53
C LEU A 31 -4.47 5.43 -10.54
N ASN A 32 -3.78 6.46 -11.00
CA ASN A 32 -2.93 7.28 -10.15
C ASN A 32 -3.74 8.04 -9.09
N ARG A 33 -4.90 8.58 -9.44
CA ARG A 33 -5.81 9.22 -8.48
C ARG A 33 -6.35 8.23 -7.45
N ALA A 34 -6.78 7.06 -7.87
CA ALA A 34 -7.26 6.02 -6.96
C ALA A 34 -6.14 5.56 -6.01
N ALA A 35 -4.92 5.34 -6.52
CA ALA A 35 -3.77 5.01 -5.70
C ALA A 35 -3.45 6.12 -4.68
N ALA A 36 -3.52 7.39 -5.07
CA ALA A 36 -3.28 8.52 -4.18
C ALA A 36 -4.32 8.59 -3.05
N LEU A 37 -5.60 8.35 -3.34
CA LEU A 37 -6.65 8.33 -2.32
C LEU A 37 -6.47 7.18 -1.32
N VAL A 38 -6.15 5.98 -1.80
CA VAL A 38 -5.86 4.83 -0.93
C VAL A 38 -4.64 5.10 -0.06
N THR A 39 -3.57 5.64 -0.63
CA THR A 39 -2.35 6.00 0.10
C THR A 39 -2.64 7.04 1.19
N LEU A 40 -3.42 8.08 0.88
CA LEU A 40 -3.81 9.10 1.86
C LEU A 40 -4.63 8.51 2.99
N ALA A 41 -5.62 7.68 2.69
CA ALA A 41 -6.44 7.01 3.70
C ALA A 41 -5.59 6.12 4.61
N MET A 42 -4.65 5.35 4.04
CA MET A 42 -3.72 4.51 4.80
C MET A 42 -2.79 5.34 5.69
N SER A 43 -2.24 6.46 5.17
CA SER A 43 -1.43 7.38 5.97
C SER A 43 -2.19 7.89 7.19
N ILE A 44 -3.44 8.31 7.04
CA ILE A 44 -4.26 8.80 8.15
C ILE A 44 -4.49 7.70 9.20
N VAL A 45 -4.85 6.49 8.76
CA VAL A 45 -5.12 5.36 9.68
C VAL A 45 -3.87 5.01 10.49
N PHE A 46 -2.71 4.85 9.83
CA PHE A 46 -1.47 4.50 10.52
C PHE A 46 -0.91 5.64 11.37
N LEU A 47 -1.08 6.89 10.94
CA LEU A 47 -0.70 8.04 11.75
C LEU A 47 -1.52 8.09 13.04
N PHE A 48 -2.83 7.89 12.95
CA PHE A 48 -3.70 7.85 14.13
C PHE A 48 -3.33 6.70 15.08
N SER A 49 -3.13 5.49 14.55
CA SER A 49 -2.73 4.32 15.34
C SER A 49 -1.36 4.50 16.00
N GLY A 50 -0.36 4.98 15.23
CA GLY A 50 0.99 5.24 15.73
C GLY A 50 1.02 6.33 16.81
N MET A 51 0.32 7.44 16.59
CA MET A 51 0.19 8.51 17.59
C MET A 51 -0.50 8.02 18.86
N GLY A 52 -1.54 7.19 18.76
CA GLY A 52 -2.20 6.58 19.91
C GLY A 52 -1.24 5.74 20.76
N LYS A 53 -0.32 5.00 20.14
CA LYS A 53 0.74 4.25 20.83
C LYS A 53 1.77 5.18 21.48
N LEU A 54 2.22 6.22 20.77
CA LEU A 54 3.19 7.18 21.30
C LEU A 54 2.65 8.02 22.46
N LEU A 55 1.35 8.32 22.45
CA LEU A 55 0.66 9.03 23.54
C LEU A 55 0.22 8.11 24.69
N SER A 56 0.65 6.85 24.69
CA SER A 56 0.35 5.87 25.74
C SER A 56 -1.14 5.62 25.96
N VAL A 57 -1.96 5.74 24.93
CA VAL A 57 -3.40 5.45 25.04
C VAL A 57 -3.58 3.95 25.36
N PRO A 58 -4.25 3.58 26.48
CA PRO A 58 -4.30 2.20 26.97
C PRO A 58 -4.85 1.21 25.94
N PHE A 59 -5.82 1.62 25.14
CA PHE A 59 -6.41 0.79 24.09
C PHE A 59 -5.38 0.26 23.07
N PHE A 60 -4.40 1.11 22.67
CA PHE A 60 -3.37 0.72 21.70
C PHE A 60 -2.22 -0.09 22.31
N HIS A 61 -2.08 -0.08 23.65
CA HIS A 61 -1.06 -0.85 24.37
C HIS A 61 -1.57 -2.21 24.89
N ALA A 62 -2.88 -2.40 25.02
CA ALA A 62 -3.49 -3.64 25.50
C ALA A 62 -2.98 -4.91 24.77
N PRO A 63 -2.85 -4.96 23.43
CA PRO A 63 -2.34 -6.13 22.73
C PRO A 63 -0.93 -6.55 23.18
N PHE A 64 -0.05 -5.59 23.42
CA PHE A 64 1.34 -5.88 23.81
C PHE A 64 1.43 -6.43 25.24
N SER A 65 0.59 -5.96 26.15
CA SER A 65 0.53 -6.48 27.52
C SER A 65 -0.03 -7.91 27.58
N VAL A 66 -1.04 -8.22 26.76
CA VAL A 66 -1.59 -9.58 26.64
C VAL A 66 -0.55 -10.56 26.09
N MET A 67 0.29 -10.12 25.16
CA MET A 67 1.40 -10.93 24.63
C MET A 67 2.64 -10.98 25.55
N ASN A 68 2.60 -10.40 26.75
CA ASN A 68 3.75 -10.28 27.66
C ASN A 68 4.97 -9.60 27.02
N LEU A 69 4.78 -8.66 26.11
CA LEU A 69 5.87 -7.92 25.48
C LEU A 69 6.32 -6.75 26.37
N PRO A 70 7.60 -6.36 26.32
CA PRO A 70 8.11 -5.22 27.07
C PRO A 70 7.31 -3.95 26.78
N THR A 71 7.10 -3.10 27.80
CA THR A 71 6.33 -1.84 27.68
C THR A 71 6.83 -0.90 26.59
N GLY A 72 8.14 -0.92 26.30
CA GLY A 72 8.74 -0.15 25.22
C GLY A 72 8.39 -0.61 23.81
N PHE A 73 7.91 -1.85 23.64
CA PHE A 73 7.63 -2.41 22.33
C PHE A 73 6.48 -1.70 21.62
N GLY A 74 5.44 -1.29 22.35
CA GLY A 74 4.33 -0.50 21.81
C GLY A 74 4.78 0.84 21.23
N TYR A 75 5.70 1.53 21.90
CA TYR A 75 6.28 2.79 21.39
C TYR A 75 7.12 2.56 20.14
N PHE A 76 7.92 1.50 20.11
CA PHE A 76 8.72 1.14 18.93
C PHE A 76 7.82 0.91 17.71
N ILE A 77 6.73 0.14 17.87
CA ILE A 77 5.75 -0.06 16.79
C ILE A 77 5.08 1.28 16.43
N GLY A 78 4.74 2.12 17.40
CA GLY A 78 4.17 3.45 17.16
C GLY A 78 5.08 4.33 16.29
N VAL A 79 6.40 4.32 16.54
CA VAL A 79 7.37 5.04 15.70
C VAL A 79 7.38 4.49 14.27
N ILE A 80 7.40 3.17 14.09
CA ILE A 80 7.36 2.55 12.74
C ILE A 80 6.07 2.95 12.01
N GLU A 81 4.92 2.95 12.68
CA GLU A 81 3.65 3.34 12.08
C GLU A 81 3.64 4.81 11.66
N VAL A 82 4.14 5.73 12.49
CA VAL A 82 4.22 7.16 12.15
C VAL A 82 5.18 7.40 10.98
N LEU A 83 6.39 6.84 11.04
CA LEU A 83 7.36 6.97 9.95
C LEU A 83 6.87 6.31 8.66
N GLY A 84 6.23 5.14 8.77
CA GLY A 84 5.63 4.45 7.65
C GLY A 84 4.46 5.24 7.04
N ALA A 85 3.60 5.83 7.86
CA ALA A 85 2.49 6.68 7.42
C ALA A 85 2.97 7.92 6.64
N ILE A 86 4.06 8.52 7.07
CA ILE A 86 4.68 9.65 6.37
C ILE A 86 5.36 9.16 5.08
N GLY A 87 6.18 8.11 5.17
CA GLY A 87 6.98 7.60 4.07
C GLY A 87 6.16 7.00 2.91
N ILE A 88 4.95 6.49 3.18
CA ILE A 88 4.07 5.96 2.13
C ILE A 88 3.56 7.08 1.19
N GLY A 89 3.56 8.34 1.64
CA GLY A 89 3.22 9.51 0.84
C GLY A 89 4.29 9.89 -0.19
N TRP A 90 5.56 9.57 0.05
CA TRP A 90 6.66 9.86 -0.86
C TRP A 90 6.95 8.68 -1.78
N ARG A 91 7.09 8.97 -3.06
CA ARG A 91 7.25 7.93 -4.08
C ARG A 91 8.49 7.07 -3.88
N GLU A 92 9.63 7.69 -3.50
CA GLU A 92 10.90 7.01 -3.31
C GLU A 92 10.89 6.03 -2.13
N SER A 93 10.17 6.35 -1.06
CA SER A 93 10.10 5.54 0.16
C SER A 93 8.84 4.69 0.27
N ARG A 94 7.89 4.82 -0.67
CA ARG A 94 6.56 4.20 -0.60
C ARG A 94 6.61 2.69 -0.42
N VAL A 95 7.38 1.99 -1.25
CA VAL A 95 7.47 0.53 -1.20
C VAL A 95 8.11 0.07 0.12
N LEU A 96 9.18 0.74 0.57
CA LEU A 96 9.84 0.44 1.83
C LEU A 96 8.90 0.65 3.01
N SER A 97 8.22 1.80 3.05
CA SER A 97 7.26 2.15 4.11
C SER A 97 6.05 1.21 4.12
N ALA A 98 5.49 0.89 2.96
CA ALA A 98 4.39 -0.06 2.86
C ALA A 98 4.80 -1.48 3.33
N THR A 99 6.02 -1.90 3.03
CA THR A 99 6.56 -3.18 3.50
C THR A 99 6.76 -3.20 5.02
N ALA A 100 7.27 -2.12 5.60
CA ALA A 100 7.41 -1.98 7.06
C ALA A 100 6.04 -2.02 7.76
N LEU A 101 5.06 -1.27 7.24
CA LEU A 101 3.68 -1.29 7.77
C LEU A 101 3.02 -2.67 7.61
N LEU A 102 3.28 -3.36 6.50
CA LEU A 102 2.78 -4.72 6.28
C LEU A 102 3.33 -5.69 7.34
N SER A 103 4.60 -5.56 7.72
CA SER A 103 5.21 -6.36 8.79
C SER A 103 4.52 -6.11 10.14
N VAL A 104 4.15 -4.85 10.46
CA VAL A 104 3.36 -4.52 11.65
C VAL A 104 1.98 -5.17 11.60
N MET A 105 1.31 -5.14 10.44
CA MET A 105 0.01 -5.78 10.25
C MET A 105 0.06 -7.29 10.41
N MET A 106 1.14 -7.95 9.99
CA MET A 106 1.34 -9.38 10.25
C MET A 106 1.37 -9.69 11.76
N GLY A 107 2.00 -8.83 12.57
CA GLY A 107 1.96 -8.92 14.03
C GLY A 107 0.56 -8.73 14.60
N ALA A 108 -0.21 -7.78 14.08
CA ALA A 108 -1.60 -7.55 14.49
C ALA A 108 -2.50 -8.74 14.14
N ILE A 109 -2.35 -9.30 12.93
CA ILE A 109 -3.08 -10.50 12.49
C ILE A 109 -2.77 -11.67 13.44
N TYR A 110 -1.48 -11.90 13.74
CA TYR A 110 -1.05 -12.95 14.68
C TYR A 110 -1.72 -12.78 16.06
N TYR A 111 -1.76 -11.54 16.59
CA TYR A 111 -2.40 -11.24 17.86
C TYR A 111 -3.90 -11.61 17.85
N HIS A 112 -4.64 -11.16 16.85
CA HIS A 112 -6.09 -11.43 16.77
C HIS A 112 -6.41 -12.91 16.62
N PHE A 113 -5.59 -13.68 15.88
CA PHE A 113 -5.81 -15.12 15.73
C PHE A 113 -5.53 -15.93 16.98
N ASN A 114 -4.60 -15.49 17.83
CA ASN A 114 -4.17 -16.27 19.00
C ASN A 114 -4.78 -15.80 20.32
N PHE A 115 -5.18 -14.54 20.44
CA PHE A 115 -5.56 -13.93 21.70
C PHE A 115 -6.96 -13.30 21.71
N GLU A 116 -7.59 -13.17 20.54
CA GLU A 116 -8.93 -12.58 20.42
C GLU A 116 -9.85 -13.42 19.50
N ALA A 117 -11.08 -12.92 19.26
CA ALA A 117 -11.97 -13.50 18.29
C ALA A 117 -11.43 -13.27 16.86
N THR A 118 -11.41 -14.31 16.04
CA THR A 118 -10.87 -14.28 14.64
C THR A 118 -11.48 -13.15 13.79
N LEU A 119 -12.73 -12.77 14.06
CA LEU A 119 -13.39 -11.67 13.35
C LEU A 119 -12.71 -10.32 13.59
N ASN A 120 -12.02 -10.13 14.71
CA ASN A 120 -11.27 -8.91 15.00
C ASN A 120 -10.02 -8.75 14.12
N ALA A 121 -9.58 -9.80 13.43
CA ALA A 121 -8.50 -9.74 12.46
C ALA A 121 -8.90 -9.09 11.12
N LEU A 122 -10.20 -8.94 10.83
CA LEU A 122 -10.67 -8.40 9.55
C LEU A 122 -10.09 -7.02 9.20
N PRO A 123 -10.05 -6.03 10.11
CA PRO A 123 -9.43 -4.74 9.80
C PRO A 123 -7.94 -4.87 9.43
N ALA A 124 -7.18 -5.69 10.17
CA ALA A 124 -5.76 -5.91 9.89
C ALA A 124 -5.53 -6.62 8.54
N LEU A 125 -6.39 -7.57 8.19
CA LEU A 125 -6.36 -8.24 6.89
C LEU A 125 -6.68 -7.28 5.75
N LEU A 126 -7.70 -6.43 5.90
CA LEU A 126 -8.05 -5.41 4.90
C LEU A 126 -6.91 -4.40 4.70
N LEU A 127 -6.33 -3.89 5.79
CA LEU A 127 -5.19 -2.97 5.72
C LEU A 127 -3.98 -3.63 5.06
N SER A 128 -3.70 -4.90 5.36
CA SER A 128 -2.63 -5.68 4.71
C SER A 128 -2.86 -5.82 3.21
N ALA A 129 -4.09 -6.14 2.79
CA ALA A 129 -4.45 -6.25 1.39
C ALA A 129 -4.29 -4.91 0.65
N LEU A 130 -4.68 -3.79 1.27
CA LEU A 130 -4.51 -2.45 0.71
C LEU A 130 -3.02 -2.05 0.61
N LEU A 131 -2.20 -2.35 1.61
CA LEU A 131 -0.75 -2.13 1.55
C LEU A 131 -0.11 -2.94 0.42
N PHE A 132 -0.48 -4.21 0.29
CA PHE A 132 -0.01 -5.04 -0.80
C PHE A 132 -0.44 -4.50 -2.18
N LEU A 133 -1.67 -4.00 -2.28
CA LEU A 133 -2.16 -3.35 -3.49
C LEU A 133 -1.33 -2.11 -3.84
N ILE A 134 -0.99 -1.26 -2.87
CA ILE A 134 -0.15 -0.07 -3.07
C ILE A 134 1.22 -0.48 -3.63
N ILE A 135 1.87 -1.51 -3.06
CA ILE A 135 3.15 -2.03 -3.54
C ILE A 135 3.03 -2.48 -5.00
N LYS A 136 1.97 -3.24 -5.34
CA LYS A 136 1.76 -3.74 -6.70
C LYS A 136 1.45 -2.65 -7.71
N LEU A 137 0.70 -1.64 -7.32
CA LEU A 137 0.42 -0.48 -8.17
C LEU A 137 1.69 0.32 -8.47
N ASP A 138 2.52 0.56 -7.46
CA ASP A 138 3.77 1.31 -7.61
C ASP A 138 4.74 0.57 -8.54
N GLU A 139 4.95 -0.73 -8.34
CA GLU A 139 5.75 -1.58 -9.23
C GLU A 139 5.25 -1.55 -10.69
N THR A 140 3.93 -1.54 -10.87
CA THR A 140 3.31 -1.54 -12.21
C THR A 140 3.55 -0.20 -12.91
N VAL A 141 3.35 0.91 -12.20
CA VAL A 141 3.60 2.26 -12.72
C VAL A 141 5.06 2.43 -13.12
N ASP A 142 5.99 1.97 -12.29
CA ASP A 142 7.42 2.06 -12.57
C ASP A 142 7.84 1.23 -13.80
N ARG A 143 7.24 0.07 -14.01
CA ARG A 143 7.46 -0.73 -15.24
C ARG A 143 6.95 0.00 -16.48
N LEU A 144 5.77 0.59 -16.41
CA LEU A 144 5.20 1.34 -17.53
C LEU A 144 6.03 2.57 -17.89
N VAL A 145 6.50 3.32 -16.89
CA VAL A 145 7.36 4.49 -17.10
C VAL A 145 8.70 4.09 -17.74
N ARG A 146 9.32 2.99 -17.27
CA ARG A 146 10.56 2.47 -17.89
C ARG A 146 10.35 2.06 -19.33
N PHE A 147 9.27 1.36 -19.62
CA PHE A 147 8.93 0.94 -20.98
C PHE A 147 8.73 2.14 -21.91
N GLN A 148 8.03 3.18 -21.46
CA GLN A 148 7.82 4.41 -22.21
C GLN A 148 9.16 5.12 -22.55
N ARG A 149 10.09 5.19 -21.59
CA ARG A 149 11.42 5.77 -21.81
C ARG A 149 12.18 5.00 -22.89
N GLN A 150 12.19 3.67 -22.85
CA GLN A 150 12.84 2.85 -23.86
C GLN A 150 12.29 3.10 -25.28
N LEU A 151 10.95 3.26 -25.41
CA LEU A 151 10.34 3.56 -26.70
C LEU A 151 10.74 4.95 -27.24
N VAL A 152 10.87 5.95 -26.37
CA VAL A 152 11.33 7.29 -26.73
C VAL A 152 12.78 7.25 -27.19
N ASP A 153 13.65 6.54 -26.48
CA ASP A 153 15.07 6.41 -26.82
C ASP A 153 15.26 5.70 -28.17
N ILE A 154 14.48 4.66 -28.46
CA ILE A 154 14.50 3.97 -29.77
C ILE A 154 14.07 4.92 -30.91
N LYS A 155 13.01 5.73 -30.70
CA LYS A 155 12.54 6.69 -31.69
C LYS A 155 13.51 7.83 -31.94
N ALA A 156 14.37 8.16 -30.99
CA ALA A 156 15.37 9.22 -31.12
C ALA A 156 16.61 8.76 -31.93
N VAL A 157 16.81 7.44 -32.12
CA VAL A 157 17.94 6.84 -32.84
C VAL A 157 17.61 6.61 -34.32
N PHE A 158 16.33 6.60 -34.72
CA PHE A 158 15.86 6.48 -36.09
C PHE A 158 15.30 7.81 -36.59
#